data_c8db9e019b8a2e11ea3e955cd49199c8
#
_entry.id   c8db9e019b8a2e11ea3e955cd49199c8
#
_cell.length_a   1.000
_cell.length_b   1.000
_cell.length_c   1.000
_cell.angle_alpha   90.00
_cell.angle_beta   90.00
_cell.angle_gamma   90.00
#
_symmetry.space_group_name_H-M   'P 1'
#
loop_
_entity.id
_entity.type
_entity.pdbx_description
1 polymer ?
#
loop_
_entity_poly.entity_id
_entity_poly.type
_entity_poly.pdbx_seq_one_letter_code
_entity_poly.pdbx_strand_id
1 'polypeptide(L)'
;MTKQIILIGAGLSTQSLVPYLKSKLDLYDWNLNVFDRDIDTAIQRLGEANERCKAGELDITDSAALDKALSEAHLVISMVPAHMHLNVAKACIKHNAHLVTASYLTPEMRALDDEARSNGLVFLNECGLDPGIDHMSAARLLDGIRNDGGEIVLFESFTGGLLSPDSEGNNPWRYKFTWNPRNVVLAGQGGAVKFIQEGKYKYIPSH
;
A
#
# COMPACT_ATOMS: atom_id res chain seq x y z
N MET A 1 25.02 7.37 5.98
CA MET A 1 24.26 8.37 5.18
C MET A 1 22.80 8.26 5.57
N THR A 2 22.22 9.36 6.00
CA THR A 2 20.80 9.45 6.33
C THR A 2 19.93 9.11 5.12
N LYS A 3 18.96 8.21 5.28
CA LYS A 3 18.07 7.80 4.19
C LYS A 3 16.86 8.72 4.11
N GLN A 4 16.53 9.19 2.91
CA GLN A 4 15.37 10.03 2.66
C GLN A 4 14.17 9.17 2.27
N ILE A 5 13.14 9.16 3.10
CA ILE A 5 11.85 8.49 2.87
C ILE A 5 10.82 9.52 2.44
N ILE A 6 10.16 9.26 1.33
CA ILE A 6 9.08 10.09 0.81
C ILE A 6 7.77 9.30 0.90
N LEU A 7 6.79 9.84 1.61
CA LEU A 7 5.43 9.30 1.63
C LEU A 7 4.53 10.22 0.82
N ILE A 8 3.85 9.69 -0.18
CA ILE A 8 2.94 10.42 -1.06
C ILE A 8 1.53 9.91 -0.86
N GLY A 9 0.62 10.79 -0.45
CA GLY A 9 -0.75 10.49 -0.06
C GLY A 9 -0.88 10.33 1.45
N ALA A 10 -1.49 11.32 2.10
CA ALA A 10 -1.67 11.40 3.55
C ALA A 10 -3.09 11.08 4.01
N GLY A 11 -3.83 10.26 3.23
CA GLY A 11 -5.20 9.89 3.48
C GLY A 11 -5.44 9.03 4.74
N LEU A 12 -6.66 8.52 4.90
CA LEU A 12 -7.07 7.76 6.08
C LEU A 12 -6.19 6.52 6.35
N SER A 13 -5.75 5.84 5.28
CA SER A 13 -4.93 4.63 5.39
C SER A 13 -3.52 4.87 5.96
N THR A 14 -3.08 6.13 6.08
CA THR A 14 -1.76 6.46 6.62
C THR A 14 -1.77 6.89 8.09
N GLN A 15 -2.95 6.82 8.73
CA GLN A 15 -3.13 7.28 10.11
C GLN A 15 -2.20 6.61 11.13
N SER A 16 -1.95 5.32 10.97
CA SER A 16 -0.99 4.59 11.82
C SER A 16 0.41 4.53 11.22
N LEU A 17 0.52 4.59 9.88
CA LEU A 17 1.80 4.49 9.18
C LEU A 17 2.72 5.67 9.49
N VAL A 18 2.22 6.90 9.43
CA VAL A 18 3.04 8.10 9.64
C VAL A 18 3.60 8.14 11.06
N PRO A 19 2.81 7.97 12.15
CA PRO A 19 3.36 7.89 13.50
C PRO A 19 4.38 6.75 13.67
N TYR A 20 4.13 5.59 13.07
CA TYR A 20 5.08 4.48 13.07
C TYR A 20 6.42 4.86 12.43
N LEU A 21 6.40 5.44 11.23
CA LEU A 21 7.62 5.89 10.55
C LEU A 21 8.36 6.94 11.37
N LYS A 22 7.64 7.92 11.94
CA LYS A 22 8.23 8.94 12.83
C LYS A 22 8.96 8.30 14.01
N SER A 23 8.40 7.27 14.63
CA SER A 23 9.02 6.58 15.76
C SER A 23 10.32 5.83 15.39
N LYS A 24 10.62 5.69 14.09
CA LYS A 24 11.78 4.95 13.59
C LYS A 24 12.89 5.84 13.03
N LEU A 25 12.68 7.15 12.94
CA LEU A 25 13.60 8.07 12.28
C LEU A 25 15.01 8.03 12.90
N ASP A 26 15.09 8.10 14.22
CA ASP A 26 16.38 8.08 14.91
C ASP A 26 17.03 6.69 14.91
N LEU A 27 16.20 5.64 15.06
CA LEU A 27 16.68 4.26 15.11
C LEU A 27 17.39 3.85 13.81
N TYR A 28 16.88 4.29 12.66
CA TYR A 28 17.38 3.88 11.35
C TYR A 28 18.10 5.00 10.59
N ASP A 29 18.31 6.14 11.20
CA ASP A 29 18.87 7.35 10.57
C ASP A 29 18.10 7.73 9.29
N TRP A 30 16.80 7.94 9.43
CA TRP A 30 15.90 8.35 8.35
C TRP A 30 15.46 9.81 8.48
N ASN A 31 15.17 10.42 7.34
CA ASN A 31 14.32 11.60 7.23
C ASN A 31 13.01 11.20 6.54
N LEU A 32 11.90 11.85 6.89
CA LEU A 32 10.58 11.59 6.35
C LEU A 32 9.96 12.88 5.81
N ASN A 33 9.60 12.89 4.53
CA ASN A 33 8.73 13.92 3.96
C ASN A 33 7.37 13.30 3.64
N VAL A 34 6.31 13.90 4.13
CA VAL A 34 4.91 13.49 3.89
C VAL A 34 4.27 14.50 2.94
N PHE A 35 3.87 14.02 1.78
CA PHE A 35 3.25 14.84 0.74
C PHE A 35 1.79 14.44 0.51
N ASP A 36 0.96 15.43 0.30
CA ASP A 36 -0.39 15.29 -0.23
C ASP A 36 -0.70 16.43 -1.19
N ARG A 37 -1.70 16.27 -2.04
CA ARG A 37 -2.19 17.36 -2.88
C ARG A 37 -2.79 18.49 -2.04
N ASP A 38 -3.34 18.13 -0.88
CA ASP A 38 -3.82 19.06 0.13
C ASP A 38 -2.79 19.16 1.26
N ILE A 39 -2.14 20.31 1.35
CA ILE A 39 -1.11 20.57 2.37
C ILE A 39 -1.65 20.42 3.80
N ASP A 40 -2.89 20.81 4.05
CA ASP A 40 -3.49 20.72 5.37
C ASP A 40 -3.67 19.24 5.80
N THR A 41 -4.03 18.38 4.86
CA THR A 41 -4.07 16.93 5.08
C THR A 41 -2.69 16.39 5.42
N ALA A 42 -1.65 16.78 4.70
CA ALA A 42 -0.27 16.37 4.97
C ALA A 42 0.20 16.85 6.37
N ILE A 43 -0.05 18.09 6.72
CA ILE A 43 0.29 18.68 8.02
C ILE A 43 -0.47 17.97 9.14
N GLN A 44 -1.77 17.77 8.99
CA GLN A 44 -2.59 17.06 9.99
C GLN A 44 -2.10 15.64 10.21
N ARG A 45 -1.73 14.93 9.14
CA ARG A 45 -1.26 13.55 9.20
C ARG A 45 0.12 13.45 9.85
N LEU A 46 1.03 14.35 9.51
CA LEU A 46 2.36 14.40 10.10
C LEU A 46 2.33 14.80 11.58
N GLY A 47 1.43 15.72 11.94
CA GLY A 47 1.43 16.38 13.24
C GLY A 47 2.65 17.30 13.38
N GLU A 48 3.29 17.30 14.54
CA GLU A 48 4.46 18.14 14.78
C GLU A 48 5.63 17.78 13.85
N ALA A 49 6.07 18.78 13.07
CA ALA A 49 7.24 18.71 12.20
C ALA A 49 8.52 19.00 12.98
N ASN A 50 9.65 18.49 12.49
CA ASN A 50 10.98 18.77 13.04
C ASN A 50 12.03 18.75 11.91
N GLU A 51 13.30 18.78 12.27
CA GLU A 51 14.39 18.76 11.28
C GLU A 51 14.39 17.46 10.42
N ARG A 52 13.92 16.32 10.97
CA ARG A 52 13.90 15.03 10.31
C ARG A 52 12.57 14.69 9.62
N CYS A 53 11.49 15.42 9.94
CA CYS A 53 10.19 15.14 9.31
C CYS A 53 9.45 16.42 8.93
N LYS A 54 8.96 16.47 7.69
CA LYS A 54 8.30 17.64 7.09
C LYS A 54 7.06 17.23 6.32
N ALA A 55 6.09 18.12 6.28
CA ALA A 55 4.93 18.03 5.39
C ALA A 55 5.10 18.96 4.20
N GLY A 56 4.54 18.60 3.05
CA GLY A 56 4.58 19.40 1.84
C GLY A 56 3.37 19.15 0.93
N GLU A 57 3.09 20.13 0.09
CA GLU A 57 2.11 19.98 -0.99
C GLU A 57 2.77 19.34 -2.21
N LEU A 58 2.07 18.38 -2.84
CA LEU A 58 2.54 17.75 -4.06
C LEU A 58 1.36 17.26 -4.91
N ASP A 59 1.19 17.84 -6.08
CA ASP A 59 0.37 17.27 -7.14
C ASP A 59 1.24 16.34 -8.02
N ILE A 60 1.02 15.05 -7.92
CA ILE A 60 1.78 14.04 -8.69
C ILE A 60 1.45 14.04 -10.19
N THR A 61 0.48 14.84 -10.64
CA THR A 61 0.22 15.07 -12.06
C THR A 61 1.16 16.13 -12.65
N ASP A 62 1.76 16.96 -11.81
CA ASP A 62 2.87 17.84 -12.17
C ASP A 62 4.19 17.04 -12.11
N SER A 63 4.66 16.65 -13.28
CA SER A 63 5.89 15.88 -13.40
C SER A 63 7.14 16.60 -12.87
N ALA A 64 7.20 17.92 -13.01
CA ALA A 64 8.35 18.71 -12.53
C ALA A 64 8.36 18.79 -11.00
N ALA A 65 7.17 18.96 -10.39
CA ALA A 65 7.03 18.94 -8.94
C ALA A 65 7.37 17.54 -8.38
N LEU A 66 6.89 16.47 -9.01
CA LEU A 66 7.17 15.09 -8.64
C LEU A 66 8.68 14.78 -8.74
N ASP A 67 9.31 15.15 -9.84
CA ASP A 67 10.76 15.00 -10.03
C ASP A 67 11.56 15.71 -8.95
N LYS A 68 11.19 16.94 -8.63
CA LYS A 68 11.82 17.70 -7.55
C LYS A 68 11.65 17.04 -6.19
N ALA A 69 10.46 16.52 -5.89
CA ALA A 69 10.17 15.86 -4.62
C ALA A 69 10.96 14.55 -4.44
N LEU A 70 11.24 13.85 -5.54
CA LEU A 70 11.93 12.55 -5.53
C LEU A 70 13.45 12.65 -5.78
N SER A 71 14.00 13.84 -6.04
CA SER A 71 15.41 14.02 -6.45
C SER A 71 16.44 13.44 -5.47
N GLU A 72 16.11 13.37 -4.19
CA GLU A 72 16.96 12.82 -3.13
C GLU A 72 16.33 11.59 -2.45
N ALA A 73 15.25 11.06 -3.01
CA ALA A 73 14.54 9.95 -2.41
C ALA A 73 15.37 8.66 -2.45
N HIS A 74 15.43 7.94 -1.34
CA HIS A 74 15.92 6.56 -1.29
C HIS A 74 14.78 5.56 -1.36
N LEU A 75 13.66 5.89 -0.73
CA LEU A 75 12.45 5.08 -0.71
C LEU A 75 11.22 5.98 -0.84
N VAL A 76 10.32 5.59 -1.71
CA VAL A 76 9.01 6.21 -1.87
C VAL A 76 7.93 5.24 -1.40
N ILE A 77 7.07 5.70 -0.50
CA ILE A 77 5.87 4.99 -0.07
C ILE A 77 4.69 5.68 -0.76
N SER A 78 4.10 5.00 -1.74
CA SER A 78 3.00 5.55 -2.53
C SER A 78 1.65 5.08 -2.01
N MET A 79 0.89 6.00 -1.44
CA MET A 79 -0.46 5.80 -0.90
C MET A 79 -1.52 6.59 -1.69
N VAL A 80 -1.21 6.92 -2.93
CA VAL A 80 -2.12 7.59 -3.87
C VAL A 80 -3.18 6.62 -4.41
N PRO A 81 -4.23 7.09 -5.11
CA PRO A 81 -5.16 6.21 -5.81
C PRO A 81 -4.47 5.26 -6.79
N ALA A 82 -4.97 4.02 -6.89
CA ALA A 82 -4.32 2.91 -7.60
C ALA A 82 -3.85 3.26 -9.03
N HIS A 83 -4.68 3.99 -9.79
CA HIS A 83 -4.36 4.39 -11.19
C HIS A 83 -3.22 5.42 -11.31
N MET A 84 -2.75 5.98 -10.20
CA MET A 84 -1.70 7.01 -10.18
C MET A 84 -0.33 6.44 -9.78
N HIS A 85 -0.25 5.22 -9.28
CA HIS A 85 1.03 4.62 -8.86
C HIS A 85 2.04 4.51 -10.00
N LEU A 86 1.58 4.32 -11.23
CA LEU A 86 2.47 4.20 -12.40
C LEU A 86 3.31 5.47 -12.62
N ASN A 87 2.73 6.66 -12.39
CA ASN A 87 3.47 7.92 -12.51
C ASN A 87 4.57 8.01 -11.46
N VAL A 88 4.24 7.64 -10.22
CA VAL A 88 5.22 7.60 -9.11
C VAL A 88 6.31 6.57 -9.41
N ALA A 89 5.97 5.39 -9.91
CA ALA A 89 6.92 4.33 -10.23
C ALA A 89 7.94 4.75 -11.29
N LYS A 90 7.48 5.41 -12.37
CA LYS A 90 8.37 5.94 -13.41
C LYS A 90 9.33 7.02 -12.86
N ALA A 91 8.84 7.89 -11.99
CA ALA A 91 9.67 8.87 -11.34
C ALA A 91 10.67 8.22 -10.36
N CYS A 92 10.29 7.13 -9.66
CA CYS A 92 11.21 6.36 -8.83
C CYS A 92 12.36 5.75 -9.64
N ILE A 93 12.08 5.19 -10.82
CA ILE A 93 13.14 4.68 -11.71
C ILE A 93 14.09 5.80 -12.11
N LYS A 94 13.56 6.93 -12.55
CA LYS A 94 14.33 8.10 -12.97
C LYS A 94 15.27 8.62 -11.88
N HIS A 95 14.86 8.58 -10.62
CA HIS A 95 15.60 9.09 -9.47
C HIS A 95 16.31 8.00 -8.65
N ASN A 96 16.35 6.76 -9.14
CA ASN A 96 16.95 5.62 -8.46
C ASN A 96 16.41 5.40 -7.03
N ALA A 97 15.11 5.57 -6.86
CA ALA A 97 14.41 5.35 -5.58
C ALA A 97 13.67 4.01 -5.56
N HIS A 98 13.71 3.32 -4.43
CA HIS A 98 12.85 2.16 -4.18
C HIS A 98 11.38 2.58 -4.05
N LEU A 99 10.45 1.68 -4.33
CA LEU A 99 9.00 1.95 -4.22
C LEU A 99 8.29 0.90 -3.39
N VAL A 100 7.40 1.35 -2.51
CA VAL A 100 6.45 0.50 -1.78
C VAL A 100 5.05 1.04 -1.96
N THR A 101 4.07 0.18 -2.21
CA THR A 101 2.65 0.53 -2.24
C THR A 101 1.77 -0.59 -1.70
N ALA A 102 0.61 -0.23 -1.14
CA ALA A 102 -0.39 -1.16 -0.64
C ALA A 102 -1.33 -1.71 -1.73
N SER A 103 -1.26 -1.17 -2.95
CA SER A 103 -2.17 -1.53 -4.04
C SER A 103 -1.75 -2.81 -4.77
N TYR A 104 -2.73 -3.46 -5.40
CA TYR A 104 -2.50 -4.61 -6.26
C TYR A 104 -1.51 -4.31 -7.39
N LEU A 105 -0.73 -5.31 -7.75
CA LEU A 105 0.19 -5.25 -8.88
C LEU A 105 -0.60 -5.26 -10.20
N THR A 106 -0.52 -4.16 -10.94
CA THR A 106 -1.15 -4.04 -12.27
C THR A 106 -0.21 -4.54 -13.38
N PRO A 107 -0.74 -4.89 -14.57
CA PRO A 107 0.09 -5.24 -15.72
C PRO A 107 1.11 -4.16 -16.09
N GLU A 108 0.73 -2.87 -16.00
CA GLU A 108 1.58 -1.74 -16.30
C GLU A 108 2.74 -1.59 -15.30
N MET A 109 2.46 -1.83 -14.00
CA MET A 109 3.49 -1.86 -12.97
C MET A 109 4.44 -3.05 -13.17
N ARG A 110 3.91 -4.22 -13.52
CA ARG A 110 4.70 -5.41 -13.83
C ARG A 110 5.64 -5.18 -15.02
N ALA A 111 5.21 -4.41 -16.01
CA ALA A 111 6.04 -4.10 -17.18
C ALA A 111 7.29 -3.26 -16.85
N LEU A 112 7.37 -2.67 -15.66
CA LEU A 112 8.56 -1.95 -15.17
C LEU A 112 9.57 -2.85 -14.45
N ASP A 113 9.30 -4.16 -14.29
CA ASP A 113 10.14 -5.07 -13.47
C ASP A 113 11.59 -5.15 -13.98
N ASP A 114 11.76 -5.36 -15.28
CA ASP A 114 13.10 -5.47 -15.87
C ASP A 114 13.91 -4.17 -15.73
N GLU A 115 13.25 -3.01 -15.92
CA GLU A 115 13.90 -1.71 -15.78
C GLU A 115 14.24 -1.42 -14.32
N ALA A 116 13.35 -1.70 -13.38
CA ALA A 116 13.62 -1.55 -11.95
C ALA A 116 14.78 -2.44 -11.51
N ARG A 117 14.78 -3.73 -11.90
CA ARG A 117 15.87 -4.69 -11.57
C ARG A 117 17.21 -4.28 -12.15
N SER A 118 17.24 -3.81 -13.39
CA SER A 118 18.49 -3.36 -14.04
C SER A 118 19.13 -2.16 -13.34
N ASN A 119 18.31 -1.34 -12.68
CA ASN A 119 18.75 -0.23 -11.84
C ASN A 119 18.99 -0.63 -10.37
N GLY A 120 18.88 -1.92 -10.02
CA GLY A 120 19.05 -2.39 -8.64
C GLY A 120 17.93 -1.93 -7.69
N LEU A 121 16.76 -1.59 -8.22
CA LEU A 121 15.62 -1.09 -7.44
C LEU A 121 14.71 -2.22 -6.98
N VAL A 122 14.10 -2.01 -5.83
CA VAL A 122 13.04 -2.86 -5.29
C VAL A 122 11.72 -2.11 -5.40
N PHE A 123 10.77 -2.68 -6.16
CA PHE A 123 9.39 -2.22 -6.23
C PHE A 123 8.51 -3.26 -5.56
N LEU A 124 7.99 -2.91 -4.39
CA LEU A 124 7.20 -3.80 -3.56
C LEU A 124 5.74 -3.35 -3.56
N ASN A 125 4.92 -4.12 -4.26
CA ASN A 125 3.48 -3.91 -4.31
C ASN A 125 2.78 -4.78 -3.26
N GLU A 126 1.48 -4.57 -3.04
CA GLU A 126 0.65 -5.44 -2.21
C GLU A 126 1.11 -5.49 -0.75
N CYS A 127 1.60 -4.35 -0.23
CA CYS A 127 2.08 -4.21 1.15
C CYS A 127 1.02 -3.57 2.06
N GLY A 128 -0.24 -4.01 1.92
CA GLY A 128 -1.37 -3.56 2.73
C GLY A 128 -1.93 -4.63 3.65
N LEU A 129 -3.21 -4.48 3.99
CA LEU A 129 -3.97 -5.51 4.69
C LEU A 129 -4.46 -6.57 3.70
N ASP A 130 -5.20 -6.12 2.68
CA ASP A 130 -5.67 -6.86 1.52
C ASP A 130 -5.58 -5.91 0.29
N PRO A 131 -4.59 -6.14 -0.56
CA PRO A 131 -3.58 -7.22 -0.58
C PRO A 131 -2.41 -6.99 0.38
N GLY A 132 -1.98 -8.06 1.05
CA GLY A 132 -0.75 -8.03 1.85
C GLY A 132 -0.77 -9.00 3.03
N ILE A 133 -1.10 -8.53 4.23
CA ILE A 133 -1.03 -9.31 5.48
C ILE A 133 -1.90 -10.58 5.41
N ASP A 134 -3.08 -10.50 4.80
CA ASP A 134 -3.98 -11.63 4.58
C ASP A 134 -3.30 -12.75 3.80
N HIS A 135 -2.66 -12.43 2.67
CA HIS A 135 -1.92 -13.38 1.84
C HIS A 135 -0.68 -13.93 2.55
N MET A 136 0.08 -13.06 3.21
CA MET A 136 1.29 -13.47 3.93
C MET A 136 0.96 -14.38 5.11
N SER A 137 -0.11 -14.11 5.85
CA SER A 137 -0.55 -14.93 6.97
C SER A 137 -1.08 -16.28 6.49
N ALA A 138 -1.85 -16.30 5.40
CA ALA A 138 -2.31 -17.53 4.76
C ALA A 138 -1.12 -18.38 4.26
N ALA A 139 -0.20 -17.79 3.51
CA ALA A 139 0.99 -18.48 3.02
C ALA A 139 1.80 -19.11 4.18
N ARG A 140 2.05 -18.34 5.25
CA ARG A 140 2.77 -18.83 6.43
C ARG A 140 2.08 -20.04 7.07
N LEU A 141 0.74 -20.02 7.18
CA LEU A 141 -0.04 -21.13 7.73
C LEU A 141 0.05 -22.36 6.83
N LEU A 142 -0.17 -22.18 5.53
CA LEU A 142 -0.17 -23.27 4.55
C LEU A 142 1.22 -23.91 4.43
N ASP A 143 2.27 -23.10 4.44
CA ASP A 143 3.66 -23.60 4.37
C ASP A 143 4.05 -24.34 5.67
N GLY A 144 3.59 -23.87 6.82
CA GLY A 144 3.77 -24.59 8.09
C GLY A 144 3.18 -25.99 8.04
N ILE A 145 1.91 -26.12 7.59
CA ILE A 145 1.24 -27.44 7.46
C ILE A 145 1.98 -28.36 6.49
N ARG A 146 2.42 -27.84 5.33
CA ARG A 146 3.16 -28.61 4.33
C ARG A 146 4.53 -29.06 4.84
N ASN A 147 5.25 -28.19 5.53
CA ASN A 147 6.57 -28.50 6.10
C ASN A 147 6.47 -29.59 7.19
N ASP A 148 5.36 -29.65 7.91
CA ASP A 148 5.07 -30.69 8.89
C ASP A 148 4.54 -31.99 8.25
N GLY A 149 4.51 -32.08 6.91
CA GLY A 149 4.05 -33.24 6.16
C GLY A 149 2.52 -33.35 6.04
N GLY A 150 1.79 -32.30 6.37
CA GLY A 150 0.33 -32.25 6.26
C GLY A 150 -0.14 -32.00 4.82
N GLU A 151 -1.33 -32.51 4.50
CA GLU A 151 -2.04 -32.25 3.24
C GLU A 151 -3.18 -31.25 3.48
N ILE A 152 -3.27 -30.25 2.60
CA ILE A 152 -4.33 -29.23 2.67
C ILE A 152 -5.49 -29.70 1.80
N VAL A 153 -6.58 -30.11 2.45
CA VAL A 153 -7.79 -30.59 1.76
C VAL A 153 -8.82 -29.47 1.54
N LEU A 154 -8.78 -28.43 2.37
CA LEU A 154 -9.65 -27.26 2.27
C LEU A 154 -8.92 -26.03 2.81
N PHE A 155 -9.06 -24.90 2.14
CA PHE A 155 -8.65 -23.59 2.61
C PHE A 155 -9.78 -22.57 2.37
N GLU A 156 -10.19 -21.91 3.42
CA GLU A 156 -11.17 -20.82 3.37
C GLU A 156 -10.63 -19.63 4.13
N SER A 157 -10.76 -18.43 3.53
CA SER A 157 -10.33 -17.17 4.13
C SER A 157 -11.51 -16.21 4.17
N PHE A 158 -11.80 -15.66 5.34
CA PHE A 158 -12.88 -14.70 5.55
C PHE A 158 -12.30 -13.42 6.14
N THR A 159 -12.71 -12.30 5.58
CA THR A 159 -12.32 -10.98 6.09
C THR A 159 -13.52 -10.04 6.04
N GLY A 160 -13.53 -9.06 6.95
CA GLY A 160 -14.58 -8.04 6.98
C GLY A 160 -14.10 -6.78 7.68
N GLY A 161 -14.52 -5.62 7.16
CA GLY A 161 -14.27 -4.30 7.76
C GLY A 161 -15.27 -3.97 8.88
N LEU A 162 -15.47 -4.88 9.84
CA LEU A 162 -16.42 -4.67 10.93
C LEU A 162 -15.85 -3.72 11.98
N LEU A 163 -16.76 -2.97 12.61
CA LEU A 163 -16.42 -2.18 13.79
C LEU A 163 -16.15 -3.12 14.98
N SER A 164 -15.21 -2.72 15.86
CA SER A 164 -15.08 -3.39 17.15
C SER A 164 -16.36 -3.17 17.97
N PRO A 165 -16.74 -4.13 18.84
CA PRO A 165 -17.94 -4.00 19.68
C PRO A 165 -18.03 -2.68 20.43
N ASP A 166 -16.90 -2.17 20.93
CA ASP A 166 -16.82 -0.91 21.67
C ASP A 166 -17.02 0.34 20.80
N SER A 167 -16.91 0.21 19.47
CA SER A 167 -16.97 1.32 18.52
C SER A 167 -18.21 1.31 17.64
N GLU A 168 -19.03 0.25 17.68
CA GLU A 168 -20.18 0.09 16.77
C GLU A 168 -21.37 0.98 17.13
N GLY A 169 -21.50 1.38 18.39
CA GLY A 169 -22.63 2.19 18.89
C GLY A 169 -23.99 1.59 18.52
N ASN A 170 -24.90 2.41 17.96
CA ASN A 170 -26.22 1.97 17.49
C ASN A 170 -26.23 1.63 15.98
N ASN A 171 -25.10 1.29 15.37
CA ASN A 171 -25.06 0.94 13.96
C ASN A 171 -25.54 -0.50 13.73
N PRO A 172 -26.76 -0.72 13.16
CA PRO A 172 -27.34 -2.06 13.01
C PRO A 172 -26.56 -2.96 12.05
N TRP A 173 -25.73 -2.35 11.17
CA TRP A 173 -24.90 -3.07 10.21
C TRP A 173 -23.55 -3.47 10.79
N ARG A 174 -23.16 -2.94 11.95
CA ARG A 174 -21.82 -3.09 12.55
C ARG A 174 -20.69 -2.79 11.57
N TYR A 175 -20.97 -1.92 10.59
CA TYR A 175 -20.08 -1.57 9.51
C TYR A 175 -19.98 -0.06 9.35
N LYS A 176 -18.76 0.43 9.10
CA LYS A 176 -18.49 1.84 8.81
C LYS A 176 -17.38 1.92 7.77
N PHE A 177 -17.50 2.84 6.83
CA PHE A 177 -16.40 3.14 5.93
C PHE A 177 -15.24 3.77 6.71
N THR A 178 -14.19 3.00 6.95
CA THR A 178 -13.00 3.43 7.70
C THR A 178 -11.84 3.82 6.79
N TRP A 179 -11.99 3.61 5.49
CA TRP A 179 -11.04 3.93 4.44
C TRP A 179 -11.79 4.53 3.24
N ASN A 180 -11.19 4.56 2.04
CA ASN A 180 -11.80 5.23 0.88
C ASN A 180 -13.13 4.55 0.46
N PRO A 181 -14.31 5.20 0.61
CA PRO A 181 -15.61 4.59 0.28
C PRO A 181 -15.73 4.19 -1.19
N ARG A 182 -15.11 4.94 -2.10
CA ARG A 182 -15.11 4.63 -3.53
C ARG A 182 -14.45 3.27 -3.81
N ASN A 183 -13.33 2.99 -3.14
CA ASN A 183 -12.63 1.72 -3.33
C ASN A 183 -13.45 0.54 -2.80
N VAL A 184 -14.23 0.72 -1.73
CA VAL A 184 -15.17 -0.31 -1.24
C VAL A 184 -16.21 -0.66 -2.31
N VAL A 185 -16.77 0.36 -2.97
CA VAL A 185 -17.73 0.14 -4.07
C VAL A 185 -17.06 -0.51 -5.28
N LEU A 186 -15.87 -0.06 -5.65
CA LEU A 186 -15.11 -0.61 -6.78
C LEU A 186 -14.65 -2.06 -6.55
N ALA A 187 -14.41 -2.47 -5.33
CA ALA A 187 -14.02 -3.85 -4.99
C ALA A 187 -15.08 -4.87 -5.44
N GLY A 188 -16.37 -4.48 -5.46
CA GLY A 188 -17.45 -5.31 -5.98
C GLY A 188 -17.52 -5.40 -7.51
N GLN A 189 -16.72 -4.63 -8.22
CA GLN A 189 -16.66 -4.62 -9.70
C GLN A 189 -15.52 -5.48 -10.25
N GLY A 190 -15.05 -6.46 -9.49
CA GLY A 190 -13.96 -7.36 -9.85
C GLY A 190 -14.24 -8.13 -11.13
N GLY A 191 -13.16 -8.57 -11.81
CA GLY A 191 -13.22 -9.42 -12.99
C GLY A 191 -13.62 -10.87 -12.65
N ALA A 192 -13.50 -11.76 -13.64
CA ALA A 192 -13.77 -13.18 -13.45
C ALA A 192 -12.90 -13.78 -12.33
N VAL A 193 -13.52 -14.56 -11.47
CA VAL A 193 -12.84 -15.26 -10.37
C VAL A 193 -12.44 -16.66 -10.82
N LYS A 194 -11.20 -17.04 -10.52
CA LYS A 194 -10.65 -18.37 -10.76
C LYS A 194 -10.35 -19.05 -9.43
N PHE A 195 -10.84 -20.26 -9.24
CA PHE A 195 -10.59 -21.06 -8.04
C PHE A 195 -10.51 -22.56 -8.37
N ILE A 196 -10.03 -23.33 -7.41
CA ILE A 196 -9.99 -24.80 -7.53
C ILE A 196 -11.08 -25.38 -6.62
N GLN A 197 -11.92 -26.23 -7.20
CA GLN A 197 -12.89 -27.04 -6.47
C GLN A 197 -12.85 -28.47 -6.98
N GLU A 198 -12.75 -29.45 -6.07
CA GLU A 198 -12.65 -30.88 -6.42
C GLU A 198 -11.50 -31.17 -7.40
N GLY A 199 -10.34 -30.51 -7.21
CA GLY A 199 -9.16 -30.67 -8.06
C GLY A 199 -9.26 -30.05 -9.46
N LYS A 200 -10.34 -29.32 -9.77
CA LYS A 200 -10.56 -28.70 -11.09
C LYS A 200 -10.63 -27.17 -10.98
N TYR A 201 -10.06 -26.50 -11.97
CA TYR A 201 -10.23 -25.05 -12.12
C TYR A 201 -11.67 -24.72 -12.48
N LYS A 202 -12.26 -23.83 -11.73
CA LYS A 202 -13.57 -23.21 -12.01
C LYS A 202 -13.43 -21.71 -12.17
N TYR A 203 -14.33 -21.14 -12.97
CA TYR A 203 -14.37 -19.71 -13.26
C TYR A 203 -15.78 -19.20 -13.01
N ILE A 204 -15.89 -18.09 -12.29
CA ILE A 204 -17.13 -17.32 -12.19
C ILE A 204 -16.90 -16.04 -13.00
N PRO A 205 -17.65 -15.82 -14.09
CA PRO A 205 -17.53 -14.58 -14.87
C PRO A 205 -17.97 -13.39 -14.03
N SER A 206 -17.43 -12.21 -14.31
CA SER A 206 -17.97 -10.95 -13.79
C SER A 206 -19.34 -10.69 -14.38
N HIS A 207 -20.29 -10.24 -13.58
CA HIS A 207 -21.60 -9.80 -14.03
C HIS A 207 -21.60 -8.31 -14.39
#